data_be29b5439108784be904c73c785f30d1
#
_entry.id   be29b5439108784be904c73c785f30d1
#
_cell.length_a   1.000
_cell.length_b   1.000
_cell.length_c   1.000
_cell.angle_alpha   90.00
_cell.angle_beta   90.00
_cell.angle_gamma   90.00
#
_symmetry.space_group_name_H-M   'P 1'
#
loop_
_entity.id
_entity.type
_entity.pdbx_description
1 polymer ?
#
loop_
_entity_poly.entity_id
_entity_poly.type
_entity_poly.pdbx_seq_one_letter_code
_entity_poly.pdbx_strand_id
1 'polypeptide(L)'
;MSSVLQLLLEGECLETHQMAEILGMDETEVESELARLRDEKVLLGWRPVFNPAEVEDDLVRAVIEVKISPEREGGFDRLALRISRFDEVESSYLMSGGYDLLVIVAGKNLRSVATFVSERLATIDGVLSTSTHFLLRAYKEQRHLLVEEAAASDKPAVSP
;
A
#
# COMPACT_ATOMS: atom_id res chain seq x y z
N MET A 1 -23.94 -5.36 5.35
CA MET A 1 -22.98 -4.59 4.56
C MET A 1 -23.80 -3.79 3.57
N SER A 2 -23.60 -2.46 3.48
CA SER A 2 -24.40 -1.66 2.55
C SER A 2 -24.03 -1.95 1.09
N SER A 3 -25.00 -1.75 0.17
CA SER A 3 -24.78 -1.93 -1.27
C SER A 3 -23.69 -1.00 -1.82
N VAL A 4 -23.62 0.24 -1.31
CA VAL A 4 -22.57 1.20 -1.65
C VAL A 4 -21.19 0.65 -1.23
N LEU A 5 -21.03 0.17 0.01
CA LEU A 5 -19.76 -0.40 0.47
C LEU A 5 -19.35 -1.61 -0.36
N GLN A 6 -20.30 -2.47 -0.74
CA GLN A 6 -20.00 -3.63 -1.56
C GLN A 6 -19.47 -3.22 -2.93
N LEU A 7 -20.07 -2.23 -3.59
CA LEU A 7 -19.63 -1.69 -4.87
C LEU A 7 -18.22 -1.09 -4.78
N LEU A 8 -17.93 -0.34 -3.69
CA LEU A 8 -16.59 0.20 -3.45
C LEU A 8 -15.51 -0.88 -3.28
N LEU A 9 -15.85 -2.00 -2.65
CA LEU A 9 -14.93 -3.13 -2.45
C LEU A 9 -14.61 -3.87 -3.74
N GLU A 10 -15.44 -3.75 -4.78
CA GLU A 10 -15.16 -4.27 -6.13
C GLU A 10 -14.04 -3.49 -6.82
N GLY A 11 -13.73 -2.28 -6.33
CA GLY A 11 -12.53 -1.50 -6.67
C GLY A 11 -12.68 -0.63 -7.90
N GLU A 12 -13.89 -0.35 -8.35
CA GLU A 12 -14.15 0.60 -9.42
C GLU A 12 -14.20 2.05 -8.86
N CYS A 13 -13.58 2.96 -9.58
CA CYS A 13 -13.66 4.40 -9.27
C CYS A 13 -14.87 4.98 -9.98
N LEU A 14 -16.00 4.99 -9.28
CA LEU A 14 -17.29 5.46 -9.80
C LEU A 14 -17.64 6.82 -9.20
N GLU A 15 -18.20 7.69 -10.02
CA GLU A 15 -18.84 8.92 -9.57
C GLU A 15 -20.16 8.61 -8.86
N THR A 16 -20.62 9.53 -7.99
CA THR A 16 -21.83 9.32 -7.18
C THR A 16 -23.05 8.97 -8.04
N HIS A 17 -23.24 9.65 -9.17
CA HIS A 17 -24.34 9.40 -10.09
C HIS A 17 -24.29 7.99 -10.71
N GLN A 18 -23.08 7.50 -11.03
CA GLN A 18 -22.89 6.15 -11.57
C GLN A 18 -23.21 5.08 -10.52
N MET A 19 -22.79 5.30 -9.27
CA MET A 19 -23.16 4.42 -8.16
C MET A 19 -24.68 4.39 -7.96
N ALA A 20 -25.34 5.54 -8.01
CA ALA A 20 -26.78 5.68 -7.88
C ALA A 20 -27.52 4.89 -8.96
N GLU A 21 -27.09 5.03 -10.23
CA GLU A 21 -27.67 4.30 -11.36
C GLU A 21 -27.50 2.78 -11.22
N ILE A 22 -26.28 2.31 -10.89
CA ILE A 22 -25.99 0.87 -10.71
C ILE A 22 -26.82 0.26 -9.57
N LEU A 23 -26.97 1.00 -8.47
CA LEU A 23 -27.64 0.52 -7.27
C LEU A 23 -29.15 0.78 -7.28
N GLY A 24 -29.68 1.55 -8.25
CA GLY A 24 -31.08 1.97 -8.28
C GLY A 24 -31.49 2.83 -7.07
N MET A 25 -30.56 3.68 -6.61
CA MET A 25 -30.73 4.61 -5.47
C MET A 25 -30.72 6.04 -5.94
N ASP A 26 -31.20 6.98 -5.12
CA ASP A 26 -31.00 8.41 -5.36
C ASP A 26 -29.55 8.82 -5.05
N GLU A 27 -28.98 9.80 -5.77
CA GLU A 27 -27.64 10.33 -5.53
C GLU A 27 -27.47 10.82 -4.09
N THR A 28 -28.49 11.44 -3.52
CA THR A 28 -28.50 11.92 -2.13
C THR A 28 -28.40 10.77 -1.12
N GLU A 29 -28.96 9.60 -1.42
CA GLU A 29 -28.82 8.43 -0.59
C GLU A 29 -27.40 7.86 -0.64
N VAL A 30 -26.78 7.82 -1.84
CA VAL A 30 -25.40 7.41 -2.02
C VAL A 30 -24.44 8.37 -1.29
N GLU A 31 -24.65 9.69 -1.42
CA GLU A 31 -23.84 10.70 -0.72
C GLU A 31 -23.94 10.55 0.81
N SER A 32 -25.15 10.35 1.31
CA SER A 32 -25.40 10.13 2.74
C SER A 32 -24.68 8.88 3.25
N GLU A 33 -24.71 7.78 2.48
CA GLU A 33 -24.02 6.55 2.83
C GLU A 33 -22.50 6.72 2.77
N LEU A 34 -21.94 7.41 1.77
CA LEU A 34 -20.51 7.72 1.69
C LEU A 34 -20.06 8.60 2.87
N ALA A 35 -20.88 9.57 3.27
CA ALA A 35 -20.61 10.39 4.45
C ALA A 35 -20.58 9.54 5.71
N ARG A 36 -21.57 8.67 5.91
CA ARG A 36 -21.61 7.73 7.03
C ARG A 36 -20.36 6.83 7.08
N LEU A 37 -19.97 6.25 5.94
CA LEU A 37 -18.77 5.40 5.87
C LEU A 37 -17.48 6.15 6.22
N ARG A 38 -17.40 7.46 5.90
CA ARG A 38 -16.25 8.31 6.30
C ARG A 38 -16.28 8.62 7.80
N ASP A 39 -17.43 8.98 8.33
CA ASP A 39 -17.60 9.31 9.76
C ASP A 39 -17.30 8.09 10.64
N GLU A 40 -17.73 6.91 10.24
CA GLU A 40 -17.45 5.64 10.88
C GLU A 40 -15.99 5.14 10.64
N LYS A 41 -15.19 5.86 9.84
CA LYS A 41 -13.83 5.49 9.45
C LYS A 41 -13.73 4.13 8.73
N VAL A 42 -14.79 3.70 8.07
CA VAL A 42 -14.79 2.54 7.18
C VAL A 42 -14.14 2.93 5.85
N LEU A 43 -14.51 4.08 5.29
CA LEU A 43 -13.87 4.67 4.12
C LEU A 43 -12.87 5.75 4.57
N LEU A 44 -11.57 5.46 4.46
CA LEU A 44 -10.51 6.36 4.92
C LEU A 44 -10.12 7.41 3.88
N GLY A 45 -10.32 7.14 2.60
CA GLY A 45 -9.96 8.04 1.51
C GLY A 45 -9.86 7.33 0.17
N TRP A 46 -9.42 8.08 -0.83
CA TRP A 46 -9.17 7.62 -2.19
C TRP A 46 -7.72 7.85 -2.55
N ARG A 47 -7.11 6.88 -3.18
CA ARG A 47 -5.75 7.00 -3.71
C ARG A 47 -5.75 6.63 -5.19
N PRO A 48 -5.38 7.54 -6.10
CA PRO A 48 -5.20 7.20 -7.49
C PRO A 48 -4.02 6.24 -7.67
N VAL A 49 -4.13 5.36 -8.64
CA VAL A 49 -3.06 4.43 -9.02
C VAL A 49 -2.38 4.98 -10.26
N PHE A 50 -1.07 5.12 -10.20
CA PHE A 50 -0.24 5.61 -11.30
C PHE A 50 0.69 4.51 -11.80
N ASN A 51 1.05 4.57 -13.08
CA ASN A 51 2.17 3.82 -13.59
C ASN A 51 3.47 4.54 -13.18
N PRO A 52 4.30 3.97 -12.29
CA PRO A 52 5.50 4.63 -11.81
C PRO A 52 6.53 4.91 -12.92
N ALA A 53 6.46 4.21 -14.06
CA ALA A 53 7.36 4.42 -15.18
C ALA A 53 7.00 5.68 -16.01
N GLU A 54 5.76 6.17 -15.88
CA GLU A 54 5.24 7.31 -16.62
C GLU A 54 5.12 8.59 -15.77
N VAL A 55 5.44 8.48 -14.48
CA VAL A 55 5.40 9.61 -13.53
C VAL A 55 6.83 9.90 -13.09
N GLU A 56 7.24 11.16 -13.16
CA GLU A 56 8.50 11.62 -12.57
C GLU A 56 8.35 11.63 -11.03
N ASP A 57 8.28 10.45 -10.45
CA ASP A 57 8.26 10.25 -9.00
C ASP A 57 9.64 9.71 -8.59
N ASP A 58 10.50 10.60 -8.10
CA ASP A 58 11.84 10.26 -7.61
C ASP A 58 11.82 9.47 -6.29
N LEU A 59 10.65 9.07 -5.80
CA LEU A 59 10.55 8.36 -4.54
C LEU A 59 11.05 6.92 -4.66
N VAL A 60 12.01 6.61 -3.81
CA VAL A 60 12.49 5.24 -3.61
C VAL A 60 11.64 4.57 -2.55
N ARG A 61 11.00 3.45 -2.91
CA ARG A 61 10.23 2.63 -1.97
C ARG A 61 11.00 1.39 -1.56
N ALA A 62 10.83 1.01 -0.32
CA ALA A 62 11.39 -0.22 0.21
C ALA A 62 10.37 -0.95 1.09
N VAL A 63 10.47 -2.27 1.07
CA VAL A 63 9.78 -3.16 1.99
C VAL A 63 10.77 -3.57 3.07
N ILE A 64 10.40 -3.38 4.32
CA ILE A 64 11.25 -3.68 5.47
C ILE A 64 10.58 -4.77 6.29
N GLU A 65 11.25 -5.89 6.44
CA GLU A 65 10.91 -6.92 7.40
C GLU A 65 11.47 -6.53 8.76
N VAL A 66 10.62 -6.50 9.77
CA VAL A 66 11.02 -6.12 11.13
C VAL A 66 10.69 -7.25 12.09
N LYS A 67 11.67 -7.69 12.86
CA LYS A 67 11.48 -8.57 14.02
C LYS A 67 11.41 -7.72 15.27
N ILE A 68 10.40 -7.96 16.08
CA ILE A 68 10.18 -7.22 17.32
C ILE A 68 10.01 -8.17 18.49
N SER A 69 10.40 -7.70 19.68
CA SER A 69 10.13 -8.42 20.92
C SER A 69 8.71 -8.09 21.39
N PRO A 70 7.85 -9.10 21.63
CA PRO A 70 6.52 -8.85 22.18
C PRO A 70 6.65 -8.29 23.61
N GLU A 71 5.89 -7.26 23.91
CA GLU A 71 5.84 -6.67 25.23
C GLU A 71 4.83 -7.42 26.12
N ARG A 72 5.10 -7.48 27.44
CA ARG A 72 4.23 -8.19 28.40
C ARG A 72 2.81 -7.64 28.46
N GLU A 73 2.66 -6.32 28.28
CA GLU A 73 1.38 -5.61 28.34
C GLU A 73 1.13 -4.84 27.04
N GLY A 74 0.61 -5.49 26.00
CA GLY A 74 0.30 -4.85 24.71
C GLY A 74 0.81 -5.60 23.49
N GLY A 75 1.53 -6.72 23.67
CA GLY A 75 1.98 -7.57 22.57
C GLY A 75 2.83 -6.82 21.55
N PHE A 76 2.42 -6.86 20.30
CA PHE A 76 3.09 -6.19 19.18
C PHE A 76 2.53 -4.79 18.88
N ASP A 77 1.32 -4.48 19.35
CA ASP A 77 0.54 -3.33 18.89
C ASP A 77 1.19 -1.99 19.21
N ARG A 78 1.73 -1.82 20.43
CA ARG A 78 2.34 -0.55 20.85
C ARG A 78 3.52 -0.19 19.95
N LEU A 79 4.36 -1.15 19.64
CA LEU A 79 5.53 -0.96 18.79
C LEU A 79 5.15 -0.75 17.34
N ALA A 80 4.21 -1.55 16.84
CA ALA A 80 3.66 -1.40 15.49
C ALA A 80 3.05 -0.01 15.28
N LEU A 81 2.23 0.48 16.23
CA LEU A 81 1.65 1.82 16.18
C LEU A 81 2.72 2.93 16.25
N ARG A 82 3.78 2.74 17.04
CA ARG A 82 4.90 3.68 17.09
C ARG A 82 5.61 3.78 15.76
N ILE A 83 5.88 2.63 15.11
CA ILE A 83 6.52 2.57 13.79
C ILE A 83 5.61 3.20 12.73
N SER A 84 4.32 2.93 12.77
CA SER A 84 3.33 3.44 11.80
C SER A 84 3.15 4.98 11.84
N ARG A 85 3.67 5.66 12.87
CA ARG A 85 3.58 7.13 12.99
C ARG A 85 4.71 7.89 12.30
N PHE A 86 5.70 7.20 11.77
CA PHE A 86 6.76 7.87 11.02
C PHE A 86 6.23 8.31 9.65
N ASP A 87 6.57 9.52 9.24
CA ASP A 87 6.14 10.09 7.96
C ASP A 87 6.67 9.29 6.75
N GLU A 88 7.81 8.62 6.91
CA GLU A 88 8.39 7.76 5.89
C GLU A 88 7.61 6.46 5.69
N VAL A 89 6.74 6.08 6.63
CA VAL A 89 5.97 4.83 6.58
C VAL A 89 4.67 5.04 5.80
N GLU A 90 4.57 4.41 4.64
CA GLU A 90 3.34 4.39 3.83
C GLU A 90 2.35 3.32 4.33
N SER A 91 2.86 2.17 4.79
CA SER A 91 2.03 1.05 5.27
C SER A 91 2.78 0.21 6.29
N SER A 92 2.05 -0.40 7.22
CA SER A 92 2.59 -1.30 8.24
C SER A 92 1.59 -2.42 8.53
N TYR A 93 2.06 -3.66 8.52
CA TYR A 93 1.24 -4.86 8.68
C TYR A 93 1.88 -5.80 9.69
N LEU A 94 1.06 -6.35 10.60
CA LEU A 94 1.46 -7.48 11.43
C LEU A 94 1.41 -8.75 10.56
N MET A 95 2.49 -9.51 10.59
CA MET A 95 2.67 -10.67 9.72
C MET A 95 2.75 -11.96 10.54
N SER A 96 2.31 -13.05 9.94
CA SER A 96 2.60 -14.40 10.43
C SER A 96 3.77 -14.98 9.62
N GLY A 97 4.83 -15.47 10.29
CA GLY A 97 5.96 -16.08 9.58
C GLY A 97 7.31 -15.77 10.17
N GLY A 98 8.30 -15.57 9.33
CA GLY A 98 9.70 -15.39 9.73
C GLY A 98 10.05 -14.05 10.36
N TYR A 99 9.17 -13.07 10.26
CA TYR A 99 9.27 -11.72 10.85
C TYR A 99 7.89 -11.27 11.32
N ASP A 100 7.82 -10.22 12.15
CA ASP A 100 6.61 -9.81 12.84
C ASP A 100 5.88 -8.65 12.17
N LEU A 101 6.61 -7.69 11.61
CA LEU A 101 6.04 -6.56 10.87
C LEU A 101 6.63 -6.46 9.46
N LEU A 102 5.76 -6.16 8.49
CA LEU A 102 6.13 -5.70 7.16
C LEU A 102 5.82 -4.21 7.09
N VAL A 103 6.85 -3.40 6.82
CA VAL A 103 6.75 -1.94 6.77
C VAL A 103 7.13 -1.47 5.38
N ILE A 104 6.23 -0.74 4.71
CA ILE A 104 6.51 -0.11 3.41
C ILE A 104 6.86 1.34 3.68
N VAL A 105 8.03 1.74 3.22
CA VAL A 105 8.55 3.11 3.40
C VAL A 105 8.87 3.75 2.06
N ALA A 106 8.78 5.08 2.03
CA ALA A 106 9.19 5.89 0.91
C ALA A 106 10.23 6.93 1.34
N GLY A 107 11.16 7.23 0.47
CA GLY A 107 12.18 8.25 0.69
C GLY A 107 12.68 8.83 -0.63
N LYS A 108 13.26 10.02 -0.58
CA LYS A 108 13.75 10.76 -1.77
C LYS A 108 14.87 10.03 -2.53
N ASN A 109 15.59 9.12 -1.88
CA ASN A 109 16.67 8.33 -2.46
C ASN A 109 17.02 7.16 -1.55
N LEU A 110 17.84 6.24 -2.06
CA LEU A 110 18.32 5.06 -1.31
C LEU A 110 18.95 5.42 0.04
N ARG A 111 19.71 6.51 0.09
CA ARG A 111 20.39 6.95 1.31
C ARG A 111 19.39 7.38 2.37
N SER A 112 18.33 8.12 2.00
CA SER A 112 17.32 8.59 2.95
C SER A 112 16.57 7.41 3.57
N VAL A 113 16.24 6.39 2.79
CA VAL A 113 15.62 5.15 3.30
C VAL A 113 16.57 4.40 4.21
N ALA A 114 17.86 4.22 3.80
CA ALA A 114 18.84 3.54 4.61
C ALA A 114 19.10 4.26 5.94
N THR A 115 19.18 5.59 5.94
CA THR A 115 19.33 6.42 7.14
C THR A 115 18.12 6.28 8.06
N PHE A 116 16.89 6.34 7.52
CA PHE A 116 15.68 6.11 8.29
C PHE A 116 15.72 4.75 9.00
N VAL A 117 16.09 3.68 8.28
CA VAL A 117 16.15 2.34 8.85
C VAL A 117 17.20 2.24 9.95
N SER A 118 18.44 2.70 9.69
CA SER A 118 19.55 2.53 10.62
C SER A 118 19.48 3.44 11.84
N GLU A 119 19.00 4.68 11.70
CA GLU A 119 19.04 5.68 12.75
C GLU A 119 17.71 5.83 13.52
N ARG A 120 16.60 5.47 12.88
CA ARG A 120 15.28 5.66 13.49
C ARG A 120 14.55 4.35 13.74
N LEU A 121 14.47 3.44 12.75
CA LEU A 121 13.71 2.21 12.88
C LEU A 121 14.44 1.15 13.72
N ALA A 122 15.69 0.85 13.37
CA ALA A 122 16.48 -0.17 14.06
C ALA A 122 16.90 0.22 15.47
N THR A 123 16.84 1.50 15.82
CA THR A 123 17.17 2.01 17.16
C THR A 123 15.98 2.05 18.11
N ILE A 124 14.78 1.70 17.65
CA ILE A 124 13.60 1.63 18.50
C ILE A 124 13.77 0.48 19.49
N ASP A 125 13.58 0.78 20.76
CA ASP A 125 13.58 -0.24 21.81
C ASP A 125 12.49 -1.28 21.53
N GLY A 126 12.88 -2.55 21.55
CA GLY A 126 12.02 -3.67 21.16
C GLY A 126 12.14 -4.11 19.70
N VAL A 127 12.82 -3.38 18.82
CA VAL A 127 13.20 -3.85 17.47
C VAL A 127 14.43 -4.74 17.58
N LEU A 128 14.31 -5.99 17.16
CA LEU A 128 15.38 -6.99 17.24
C LEU A 128 16.25 -7.01 15.98
N SER A 129 15.63 -6.90 14.82
CA SER A 129 16.33 -6.87 13.53
C SER A 129 15.45 -6.27 12.43
N THR A 130 16.10 -5.77 11.39
CA THR A 130 15.45 -5.26 10.18
C THR A 130 16.14 -5.84 8.94
N SER A 131 15.35 -6.14 7.89
CA SER A 131 15.84 -6.51 6.58
C SER A 131 15.16 -5.63 5.54
N THR A 132 15.95 -4.91 4.74
CA THR A 132 15.43 -3.91 3.80
C THR A 132 15.53 -4.43 2.36
N HIS A 133 14.41 -4.40 1.65
CA HIS A 133 14.27 -4.78 0.25
C HIS A 133 13.78 -3.59 -0.56
N PHE A 134 14.62 -3.06 -1.44
CA PHE A 134 14.23 -1.96 -2.31
C PHE A 134 13.34 -2.45 -3.45
N LEU A 135 12.25 -1.75 -3.72
CA LEU A 135 11.40 -2.00 -4.86
C LEU A 135 12.11 -1.49 -6.13
N LEU A 136 12.51 -2.42 -6.99
CA LEU A 136 13.23 -2.08 -8.22
C LEU A 136 12.30 -1.83 -9.40
N ARG A 137 11.21 -2.60 -9.50
CA ARG A 137 10.23 -2.49 -10.58
C ARG A 137 8.89 -3.05 -10.13
N ALA A 138 7.82 -2.32 -10.40
CA ALA A 138 6.47 -2.81 -10.26
C ALA A 138 5.99 -3.40 -11.60
N TYR A 139 5.47 -4.62 -11.58
CA TYR A 139 4.84 -5.28 -12.74
C TYR A 139 3.33 -5.19 -12.69
N LYS A 140 2.77 -5.09 -11.50
CA LYS A 140 1.34 -4.94 -11.26
C LYS A 140 1.13 -4.12 -9.99
N GLU A 141 0.23 -3.16 -10.03
CA GLU A 141 -0.15 -2.33 -8.87
C GLU A 141 -1.66 -2.25 -8.77
N GLN A 142 -2.21 -2.51 -7.61
CA GLN A 142 -3.66 -2.41 -7.35
C GLN A 142 -4.53 -3.00 -8.48
N ARG A 143 -4.19 -4.23 -8.94
CA ARG A 143 -4.85 -4.99 -10.03
C ARG A 143 -4.53 -4.50 -11.46
N HIS A 144 -3.87 -3.35 -11.67
CA HIS A 144 -3.46 -2.83 -12.97
C HIS A 144 -2.10 -3.41 -13.38
N LEU A 145 -2.02 -3.99 -14.57
CA LEU A 145 -0.74 -4.39 -15.18
C LEU A 145 0.01 -3.12 -15.63
N LEU A 146 1.27 -3.02 -15.24
CA LEU A 146 2.13 -1.87 -15.51
C LEU A 146 3.11 -2.10 -16.67
N VAL A 147 3.25 -3.34 -17.09
CA VAL A 147 4.17 -3.74 -18.16
C VAL A 147 3.36 -4.52 -19.19
N GLU A 148 3.29 -4.00 -20.41
CA GLU A 148 2.79 -4.78 -21.54
C GLU A 148 3.80 -5.88 -21.85
N GLU A 149 3.32 -7.10 -22.18
CA GLU A 149 4.18 -8.11 -22.80
C GLU A 149 4.73 -7.49 -24.09
N ALA A 150 6.05 -7.33 -24.16
CA ALA A 150 6.69 -7.00 -25.43
C ALA A 150 6.20 -8.06 -26.43
N ALA A 151 5.45 -7.62 -27.44
CA ALA A 151 5.00 -8.50 -28.50
C ALA A 151 6.19 -9.37 -28.89
N ALA A 152 6.04 -10.68 -28.77
CA ALA A 152 7.12 -11.62 -29.05
C ALA A 152 7.70 -11.24 -30.40
N SER A 153 8.88 -10.61 -30.39
CA SER A 153 9.55 -10.24 -31.61
C SER A 153 9.76 -11.54 -32.37
N ASP A 154 9.08 -11.65 -33.46
CA ASP A 154 9.24 -12.71 -34.45
C ASP A 154 10.75 -12.80 -34.75
N LYS A 155 11.44 -13.70 -34.05
CA LYS A 155 12.83 -13.99 -34.35
C LYS A 155 12.80 -14.65 -35.71
N PRO A 156 13.41 -14.03 -36.76
CA PRO A 156 13.48 -14.70 -38.04
C PRO A 156 14.16 -16.07 -37.82
N ALA A 157 13.47 -17.12 -38.23
CA ALA A 157 14.01 -18.47 -38.22
C ALA A 157 15.29 -18.46 -39.04
N VAL A 158 16.42 -18.65 -38.41
CA VAL A 158 17.68 -18.90 -39.12
C VAL A 158 17.58 -20.33 -39.61
N SER A 159 17.23 -20.45 -40.88
CA SER A 159 17.35 -21.75 -41.61
C SER A 159 18.83 -22.12 -41.72
N PRO A 160 19.15 -23.41 -41.58
CA PRO A 160 20.53 -23.92 -41.70
C PRO A 160 21.11 -23.82 -43.11
#